data_0d1f88411de9a2feb81a0f521a45d902
#
_entry.id   0d1f88411de9a2feb81a0f521a45d902
#
_cell.length_a   1.000
_cell.length_b   1.000
_cell.length_c   1.000
_cell.angle_alpha   90.00
_cell.angle_beta   90.00
_cell.angle_gamma   90.00
#
_symmetry.space_group_name_H-M   'P 1'
#
loop_
_entity.id
_entity.type
_entity.pdbx_description
1 polymer ?
#
loop_
_entity_poly.entity_id
_entity_poly.type
_entity_poly.pdbx_seq_one_letter_code
_entity_poly.pdbx_strand_id
1 'polypeptide(L)'
;RLLVPEYFWGPYTVICRHAQREIDTFSMFASDGSFNLAAMSRGLEQHLDEQGRAMVALNFPCHNPTGYSLDFSEWEKVTEVVTEAGRRGPVTVLIDAAYMDFGGKSARTWIDAVPGLLESATVAVAWTASKSFAQYGARIGALVGLHRDAGERQQMENAFGYTCRSTWSNCNHHGQLAVTEMLTDGELAERVASERGAMEALLRERIEAFNRHAHAADLPTPRYDAGFFVAVFSDDEQRTAAKMRDLGVYTVPIPGAVRVALCSTPAAAVPRLVEALEAGVAAGAT
;
A
#
# COMPACT_ATOMS: atom_id res chain seq x y z
N ARG A 1 2.46 18.45 -6.76
CA ARG A 1 2.89 17.06 -7.03
C ARG A 1 2.58 16.18 -5.84
N LEU A 2 2.45 14.87 -6.08
CA LEU A 2 2.31 13.83 -5.08
C LEU A 2 3.66 13.12 -4.92
N LEU A 3 4.15 12.99 -3.69
CA LEU A 3 5.33 12.19 -3.36
C LEU A 3 4.91 10.75 -3.05
N VAL A 4 5.58 9.77 -3.67
CA VAL A 4 5.35 8.34 -3.42
C VAL A 4 6.69 7.58 -3.36
N PRO A 5 6.78 6.40 -2.74
CA PRO A 5 7.94 5.52 -2.93
C PRO A 5 8.13 5.17 -4.42
N GLU A 6 9.35 4.85 -4.86
CA GLU A 6 9.63 4.46 -6.26
C GLU A 6 8.83 3.23 -6.72
N TYR A 7 8.55 2.31 -5.82
CA TYR A 7 7.55 1.27 -6.01
C TYR A 7 6.20 1.80 -5.53
N PHE A 8 5.20 1.85 -6.37
CA PHE A 8 3.86 2.32 -6.00
C PHE A 8 2.76 1.67 -6.84
N TRP A 9 1.54 1.77 -6.39
CA TRP A 9 0.40 1.30 -7.17
C TRP A 9 0.21 2.15 -8.44
N GLY A 10 0.51 1.54 -9.59
CA GLY A 10 0.58 2.23 -10.89
C GLY A 10 -0.60 3.17 -11.21
N PRO A 11 -1.86 2.86 -10.84
CA PRO A 11 -2.98 3.77 -11.05
C PRO A 11 -2.87 5.15 -10.39
N TYR A 12 -1.98 5.37 -9.39
CA TYR A 12 -1.73 6.74 -8.91
C TYR A 12 -1.29 7.67 -10.03
N THR A 13 -0.51 7.18 -11.00
CA THR A 13 -0.10 7.97 -12.18
C THR A 13 -1.32 8.44 -12.98
N VAL A 14 -2.29 7.56 -13.20
CA VAL A 14 -3.51 7.89 -13.95
C VAL A 14 -4.36 8.89 -13.17
N ILE A 15 -4.51 8.69 -11.85
CA ILE A 15 -5.26 9.59 -10.97
C ILE A 15 -4.62 10.99 -10.94
N CYS A 16 -3.31 11.07 -10.74
CA CYS A 16 -2.59 12.35 -10.72
C CYS A 16 -2.69 13.06 -12.06
N ARG A 17 -2.47 12.36 -13.17
CA ARG A 17 -2.57 12.92 -14.52
C ARG A 17 -3.97 13.46 -14.81
N HIS A 18 -5.03 12.71 -14.44
CA HIS A 18 -6.41 13.16 -14.55
C HIS A 18 -6.67 14.44 -13.74
N ALA A 19 -6.11 14.54 -12.56
CA ALA A 19 -6.17 15.72 -11.71
C ALA A 19 -5.20 16.84 -12.13
N GLN A 20 -4.50 16.71 -13.28
CA GLN A 20 -3.45 17.63 -13.75
C GLN A 20 -2.35 17.85 -12.69
N ARG A 21 -1.92 16.75 -12.09
CA ARG A 21 -0.85 16.71 -11.10
C ARG A 21 0.21 15.71 -11.54
N GLU A 22 1.42 15.90 -11.03
CA GLU A 22 2.58 15.03 -11.27
C GLU A 22 2.87 14.16 -10.06
N ILE A 23 3.62 13.10 -10.27
CA ILE A 23 4.16 12.25 -9.23
C ILE A 23 5.67 12.44 -9.20
N ASP A 24 6.21 12.64 -7.99
CA ASP A 24 7.62 12.51 -7.71
C ASP A 24 7.85 11.27 -6.85
N THR A 25 8.98 10.61 -7.05
CA THR A 25 9.32 9.39 -6.33
C THR A 25 10.55 9.58 -5.44
N PHE A 26 10.59 8.82 -4.35
CA PHE A 26 11.79 8.65 -3.54
C PHE A 26 12.19 7.18 -3.47
N SER A 27 13.48 6.87 -3.33
CA SER A 27 13.92 5.49 -3.16
C SER A 27 13.32 4.88 -1.90
N MET A 28 12.55 3.79 -2.07
CA MET A 28 11.76 3.19 -0.99
C MET A 28 12.63 2.53 0.07
N PHE A 29 13.72 1.92 -0.34
CA PHE A 29 14.58 1.14 0.55
C PHE A 29 15.95 1.80 0.72
N ALA A 30 16.46 1.79 1.95
CA ALA A 30 17.83 2.08 2.26
C ALA A 30 18.74 0.85 1.93
N SER A 31 20.05 1.02 2.02
CA SER A 31 21.01 -0.05 1.69
C SER A 31 20.91 -1.29 2.60
N ASP A 32 20.30 -1.14 3.77
CA ASP A 32 20.05 -2.24 4.71
C ASP A 32 18.67 -2.90 4.52
N GLY A 33 17.90 -2.48 3.49
CA GLY A 33 16.57 -2.97 3.20
C GLY A 33 15.43 -2.37 4.05
N SER A 34 15.74 -1.45 4.96
CA SER A 34 14.73 -0.71 5.75
C SER A 34 14.05 0.38 4.90
N PHE A 35 12.91 0.89 5.38
CA PHE A 35 12.24 2.01 4.72
C PHE A 35 13.12 3.27 4.73
N ASN A 36 13.30 3.91 3.59
CA ASN A 36 14.24 5.01 3.37
C ASN A 36 13.68 6.37 3.84
N LEU A 37 13.65 6.57 5.14
CA LEU A 37 13.18 7.79 5.77
C LEU A 37 13.94 9.03 5.32
N ALA A 38 15.25 8.89 5.08
CA ALA A 38 16.09 10.03 4.63
C ALA A 38 15.70 10.48 3.21
N ALA A 39 15.36 9.54 2.31
CA ALA A 39 14.88 9.88 0.98
C ALA A 39 13.47 10.49 1.02
N MET A 40 12.59 9.99 1.88
CA MET A 40 11.26 10.58 2.10
C MET A 40 11.38 12.02 2.65
N SER A 41 12.24 12.25 3.62
CA SER A 41 12.49 13.60 4.19
C SER A 41 12.91 14.59 3.11
N ARG A 42 13.93 14.24 2.34
CA ARG A 42 14.39 15.08 1.21
C ARG A 42 13.28 15.38 0.20
N GLY A 43 12.46 14.41 -0.12
CA GLY A 43 11.32 14.59 -1.05
C GLY A 43 10.27 15.57 -0.49
N LEU A 44 9.95 15.46 0.80
CA LEU A 44 9.04 16.40 1.48
C LEU A 44 9.63 17.82 1.51
N GLU A 45 10.90 17.97 1.85
CA GLU A 45 11.61 19.24 1.87
C GLU A 45 11.61 19.90 0.51
N GLN A 46 11.95 19.15 -0.54
CA GLN A 46 11.93 19.64 -1.92
C GLN A 46 10.54 20.14 -2.30
N HIS A 47 9.48 19.40 -1.98
CA HIS A 47 8.11 19.83 -2.28
C HIS A 47 7.73 21.11 -1.51
N LEU A 48 8.15 21.24 -0.26
CA LEU A 48 7.93 22.46 0.52
C LEU A 48 8.65 23.66 -0.12
N ASP A 49 9.89 23.49 -0.55
CA ASP A 49 10.67 24.56 -1.18
C ASP A 49 10.11 24.97 -2.55
N GLU A 50 9.69 24.01 -3.38
CA GLU A 50 9.28 24.28 -4.74
C GLU A 50 7.80 24.69 -4.89
N GLN A 51 6.92 24.20 -4.03
CA GLN A 51 5.47 24.43 -4.14
C GLN A 51 4.78 24.90 -2.86
N GLY A 52 5.56 25.17 -1.78
CA GLY A 52 5.06 25.68 -0.51
C GLY A 52 4.21 24.70 0.30
N ARG A 53 4.12 23.45 -0.10
CA ARG A 53 3.37 22.38 0.56
C ARG A 53 3.83 21.03 0.09
N ALA A 54 3.65 20.01 0.91
CA ALA A 54 3.97 18.62 0.53
C ALA A 54 2.77 17.68 0.75
N MET A 55 2.67 16.66 -0.11
CA MET A 55 1.74 15.55 0.08
C MET A 55 2.46 14.25 -0.23
N VAL A 56 2.46 13.32 0.71
CA VAL A 56 3.00 11.96 0.54
C VAL A 56 1.89 10.93 0.64
N ALA A 57 1.91 9.94 -0.25
CA ALA A 57 1.03 8.77 -0.15
C ALA A 57 1.81 7.53 0.28
N LEU A 58 1.36 6.90 1.35
CA LEU A 58 1.93 5.73 1.98
C LEU A 58 0.89 4.59 1.94
N ASN A 59 1.12 3.59 1.07
CA ASN A 59 0.24 2.45 0.95
C ASN A 59 0.67 1.36 1.95
N PHE A 60 0.27 1.53 3.20
CA PHE A 60 0.59 0.61 4.29
C PHE A 60 -0.64 0.32 5.17
N PRO A 61 -0.70 -0.89 5.77
CA PRO A 61 0.21 -2.04 5.61
C PRO A 61 0.06 -2.74 4.27
N CYS A 62 0.93 -3.71 4.01
CA CYS A 62 0.86 -4.58 2.83
C CYS A 62 1.03 -3.83 1.51
N HIS A 63 2.08 -3.03 1.43
CA HIS A 63 2.37 -2.19 0.28
C HIS A 63 2.24 -2.92 -1.07
N ASN A 64 1.46 -2.39 -1.97
CA ASN A 64 1.38 -2.87 -3.34
C ASN A 64 2.30 -2.00 -4.23
N PRO A 65 3.41 -2.55 -4.76
CA PRO A 65 3.61 -3.97 -5.11
C PRO A 65 4.53 -4.78 -4.19
N THR A 66 5.20 -4.19 -3.20
CA THR A 66 6.35 -4.81 -2.53
C THR A 66 5.99 -5.80 -1.42
N GLY A 67 4.79 -5.71 -0.86
CA GLY A 67 4.38 -6.48 0.32
C GLY A 67 4.92 -5.95 1.64
N TYR A 68 5.78 -4.93 1.60
CA TYR A 68 6.37 -4.33 2.80
C TYR A 68 5.32 -3.72 3.70
N SER A 69 5.51 -3.81 4.99
CA SER A 69 4.69 -3.14 5.99
C SER A 69 5.58 -2.40 6.97
N LEU A 70 5.26 -1.16 7.27
CA LEU A 70 5.93 -0.42 8.33
C LEU A 70 5.56 -1.01 9.69
N ASP A 71 6.54 -1.28 10.52
CA ASP A 71 6.32 -1.64 11.91
C ASP A 71 6.09 -0.39 12.78
N PHE A 72 5.86 -0.60 14.07
CA PHE A 72 5.60 0.51 14.98
C PHE A 72 6.76 1.50 15.04
N SER A 73 7.99 1.03 15.12
CA SER A 73 9.17 1.89 15.21
C SER A 73 9.44 2.69 13.93
N GLU A 74 9.12 2.12 12.78
CA GLU A 74 9.19 2.81 11.49
C GLU A 74 8.12 3.91 11.38
N TRP A 75 6.90 3.65 11.88
CA TRP A 75 5.85 4.67 11.95
C TRP A 75 6.20 5.83 12.90
N GLU A 76 6.86 5.55 14.04
CA GLU A 76 7.38 6.60 14.91
C GLU A 76 8.35 7.52 14.16
N LYS A 77 9.30 6.93 13.42
CA LYS A 77 10.27 7.70 12.63
C LYS A 77 9.62 8.43 11.44
N VAL A 78 8.61 7.84 10.79
CA VAL A 78 7.79 8.56 9.78
C VAL A 78 7.13 9.78 10.41
N THR A 79 6.60 9.65 11.61
CA THR A 79 5.98 10.76 12.35
C THR A 79 6.99 11.86 12.66
N GLU A 80 8.22 11.51 13.05
CA GLU A 80 9.30 12.47 13.27
C GLU A 80 9.65 13.25 12.00
N VAL A 81 9.81 12.56 10.88
CA VAL A 81 10.08 13.18 9.56
C VAL A 81 8.95 14.13 9.14
N VAL A 82 7.69 13.69 9.30
CA VAL A 82 6.52 14.51 8.98
C VAL A 82 6.43 15.72 9.89
N THR A 83 6.75 15.56 11.17
CA THR A 83 6.75 16.66 12.16
C THR A 83 7.78 17.72 11.79
N GLU A 84 8.98 17.32 11.40
CA GLU A 84 10.01 18.27 10.97
C GLU A 84 9.62 19.01 9.69
N ALA A 85 9.09 18.29 8.70
CA ALA A 85 8.56 18.89 7.48
C ALA A 85 7.40 19.86 7.77
N GLY A 86 6.51 19.50 8.70
CA GLY A 86 5.34 20.30 9.08
C GLY A 86 5.70 21.65 9.75
N ARG A 87 6.89 21.78 10.34
CA ARG A 87 7.41 23.06 10.86
C ARG A 87 7.75 24.06 9.75
N ARG A 88 7.99 23.56 8.54
CA ARG A 88 8.37 24.37 7.36
C ARG A 88 7.16 24.78 6.53
N GLY A 89 6.07 24.02 6.57
CA GLY A 89 4.86 24.32 5.81
C GLY A 89 3.83 23.21 5.85
N PRO A 90 2.68 23.38 5.19
CA PRO A 90 1.61 22.41 5.20
C PRO A 90 2.03 21.04 4.61
N VAL A 91 1.84 19.98 5.39
CA VAL A 91 2.07 18.59 4.97
C VAL A 91 0.76 17.82 5.02
N THR A 92 0.52 17.00 4.02
CA THR A 92 -0.58 16.01 4.00
C THR A 92 0.00 14.61 3.87
N VAL A 93 -0.41 13.72 4.76
CA VAL A 93 -0.10 12.28 4.69
C VAL A 93 -1.35 11.54 4.27
N LEU A 94 -1.33 10.92 3.08
CA LEU A 94 -2.37 9.99 2.63
C LEU A 94 -1.95 8.58 3.01
N ILE A 95 -2.68 7.94 3.88
CA ILE A 95 -2.53 6.53 4.23
C ILE A 95 -3.51 5.73 3.36
N ASP A 96 -2.98 5.00 2.38
CA ASP A 96 -3.78 4.05 1.60
C ASP A 96 -3.82 2.71 2.32
N ALA A 97 -4.89 2.50 3.08
CA ALA A 97 -5.11 1.34 3.93
C ALA A 97 -5.88 0.20 3.22
N ALA A 98 -5.74 0.09 1.89
CA ALA A 98 -6.52 -0.85 1.08
C ALA A 98 -6.39 -2.32 1.51
N TYR A 99 -5.27 -2.69 2.14
CA TYR A 99 -4.97 -4.08 2.56
C TYR A 99 -4.90 -4.24 4.09
N MET A 100 -5.38 -3.26 4.86
CA MET A 100 -5.17 -3.23 6.32
C MET A 100 -5.64 -4.49 7.03
N ASP A 101 -6.75 -5.09 6.61
CA ASP A 101 -7.31 -6.28 7.24
C ASP A 101 -6.50 -7.56 6.94
N PHE A 102 -5.49 -7.49 6.05
CA PHE A 102 -4.57 -8.58 5.73
C PHE A 102 -3.13 -8.29 6.21
N GLY A 103 -2.96 -7.28 7.05
CA GLY A 103 -1.66 -6.81 7.56
C GLY A 103 -1.08 -7.62 8.71
N GLY A 104 -1.78 -8.64 9.19
CA GLY A 104 -1.32 -9.43 10.31
C GLY A 104 -1.01 -8.55 11.54
N LYS A 105 0.23 -8.67 12.07
CA LYS A 105 0.68 -7.87 13.22
C LYS A 105 0.78 -6.36 12.93
N SER A 106 1.02 -5.99 11.67
CA SER A 106 1.15 -4.59 11.25
C SER A 106 -0.18 -3.95 10.83
N ALA A 107 -1.29 -4.69 10.88
CA ALA A 107 -2.60 -4.25 10.39
C ALA A 107 -3.05 -2.88 10.92
N ARG A 108 -2.70 -2.55 12.14
CA ARG A 108 -3.17 -1.35 12.85
C ARG A 108 -2.05 -0.42 13.35
N THR A 109 -0.78 -0.70 13.09
CA THR A 109 0.36 0.12 13.56
C THR A 109 0.27 1.57 13.08
N TRP A 110 -0.28 1.80 11.91
CA TRP A 110 -0.52 3.13 11.38
C TRP A 110 -1.53 3.95 12.20
N ILE A 111 -2.51 3.29 12.84
CA ILE A 111 -3.53 3.97 13.66
C ILE A 111 -2.85 4.64 14.86
N ASP A 112 -1.90 3.95 15.48
CA ASP A 112 -1.16 4.46 16.64
C ASP A 112 -0.28 5.67 16.28
N ALA A 113 0.15 5.80 15.01
CA ALA A 113 0.90 6.94 14.51
C ALA A 113 0.02 8.19 14.23
N VAL A 114 -1.28 8.01 13.97
CA VAL A 114 -2.17 9.13 13.59
C VAL A 114 -2.17 10.30 14.58
N PRO A 115 -2.25 10.10 15.92
CA PRO A 115 -2.22 11.20 16.85
C PRO A 115 -0.95 12.05 16.74
N GLY A 116 0.21 11.43 16.56
CA GLY A 116 1.48 12.12 16.36
C GLY A 116 1.55 12.88 15.03
N LEU A 117 1.10 12.25 13.94
CA LEU A 117 1.03 12.89 12.61
C LEU A 117 0.14 14.15 12.64
N LEU A 118 -0.98 14.11 13.37
CA LEU A 118 -1.92 15.24 13.48
C LEU A 118 -1.35 16.44 14.25
N GLU A 119 -0.20 16.33 14.91
CA GLU A 119 0.47 17.48 15.52
C GLU A 119 0.97 18.48 14.47
N SER A 120 1.32 18.00 13.26
CA SER A 120 2.02 18.78 12.26
C SER A 120 1.52 18.59 10.83
N ALA A 121 0.54 17.72 10.62
CA ALA A 121 0.06 17.39 9.28
C ALA A 121 -1.46 17.18 9.24
N THR A 122 -2.01 17.33 8.04
CA THR A 122 -3.32 16.76 7.68
C THR A 122 -3.13 15.28 7.38
N VAL A 123 -4.00 14.42 7.92
CA VAL A 123 -4.01 12.99 7.60
C VAL A 123 -5.26 12.64 6.82
N ALA A 124 -5.09 11.96 5.69
CA ALA A 124 -6.19 11.38 4.94
C ALA A 124 -6.02 9.86 4.90
N VAL A 125 -7.10 9.12 5.15
CA VAL A 125 -7.08 7.66 5.10
C VAL A 125 -8.01 7.18 4.00
N ALA A 126 -7.47 6.46 3.03
CA ALA A 126 -8.25 5.82 1.96
C ALA A 126 -8.48 4.34 2.30
N TRP A 127 -9.74 3.97 2.45
CA TRP A 127 -10.16 2.61 2.74
C TRP A 127 -11.04 2.06 1.63
N THR A 128 -11.06 0.73 1.45
CA THR A 128 -11.90 0.07 0.44
C THR A 128 -12.48 -1.25 0.94
N ALA A 129 -13.75 -1.50 0.61
CA ALA A 129 -14.41 -2.78 0.82
C ALA A 129 -13.94 -3.85 -0.20
N SER A 130 -13.23 -3.45 -1.26
CA SER A 130 -12.81 -4.36 -2.34
C SER A 130 -12.03 -5.57 -1.85
N LYS A 131 -11.15 -5.38 -0.84
CA LYS A 131 -10.33 -6.44 -0.24
C LYS A 131 -10.93 -6.91 1.08
N SER A 132 -11.21 -5.97 1.99
CA SER A 132 -11.68 -6.24 3.34
C SER A 132 -12.99 -7.03 3.42
N PHE A 133 -13.85 -6.88 2.41
CA PHE A 133 -15.16 -7.55 2.31
C PHE A 133 -15.34 -8.35 1.01
N ALA A 134 -14.27 -8.58 0.25
CA ALA A 134 -14.30 -9.25 -1.06
C ALA A 134 -15.32 -8.61 -2.05
N GLN A 135 -15.65 -7.32 -1.88
CA GLN A 135 -16.63 -6.58 -2.67
C GLN A 135 -15.96 -5.77 -3.79
N TYR A 136 -15.05 -6.38 -4.53
CA TYR A 136 -14.24 -5.68 -5.54
C TYR A 136 -15.09 -4.97 -6.61
N GLY A 137 -16.13 -5.63 -7.09
CA GLY A 137 -17.03 -5.11 -8.12
C GLY A 137 -18.04 -4.07 -7.63
N ALA A 138 -18.31 -4.00 -6.32
CA ALA A 138 -19.29 -3.08 -5.74
C ALA A 138 -18.84 -1.61 -5.75
N ARG A 139 -17.53 -1.34 -5.90
CA ARG A 139 -16.95 0.02 -5.94
C ARG A 139 -17.23 0.84 -4.68
N ILE A 140 -17.03 0.24 -3.51
CA ILE A 140 -17.24 0.84 -2.21
C ILE A 140 -15.91 1.15 -1.53
N GLY A 141 -15.80 2.35 -1.00
CA GLY A 141 -14.66 2.82 -0.22
C GLY A 141 -15.02 4.08 0.55
N ALA A 142 -14.10 4.54 1.35
CA ALA A 142 -14.22 5.77 2.13
C ALA A 142 -12.90 6.55 2.11
N LEU A 143 -13.00 7.86 2.06
CA LEU A 143 -11.89 8.77 2.33
C LEU A 143 -12.22 9.51 3.63
N VAL A 144 -11.36 9.34 4.64
CA VAL A 144 -11.49 9.99 5.94
C VAL A 144 -10.42 11.06 6.06
N GLY A 145 -10.83 12.32 6.18
CA GLY A 145 -9.93 13.45 6.43
C GLY A 145 -9.87 13.76 7.92
N LEU A 146 -8.67 13.87 8.44
CA LEU A 146 -8.38 14.14 9.85
C LEU A 146 -7.51 15.39 9.97
N HIS A 147 -7.90 16.32 10.83
CA HIS A 147 -7.13 17.51 11.16
C HIS A 147 -7.54 18.00 12.56
N ARG A 148 -6.62 18.67 13.30
CA ARG A 148 -6.94 19.20 14.63
C ARG A 148 -7.89 20.41 14.58
N ASP A 149 -7.71 21.28 13.61
CA ASP A 149 -8.57 22.45 13.43
C ASP A 149 -9.93 22.07 12.83
N ALA A 150 -11.01 22.57 13.42
CA ALA A 150 -12.36 22.28 12.99
C ALA A 150 -12.73 22.94 11.66
N GLY A 151 -12.17 24.12 11.37
CA GLY A 151 -12.36 24.83 10.10
C GLY A 151 -11.74 24.06 8.94
N GLU A 152 -10.52 23.53 9.12
CA GLU A 152 -9.86 22.69 8.13
C GLU A 152 -10.62 21.40 7.88
N ARG A 153 -11.18 20.75 8.92
CA ARG A 153 -12.03 19.56 8.72
C ARG A 153 -13.28 19.90 7.90
N GLN A 154 -13.93 21.02 8.17
CA GLN A 154 -15.11 21.46 7.41
C GLN A 154 -14.76 21.78 5.95
N GLN A 155 -13.58 22.38 5.69
CA GLN A 155 -13.11 22.64 4.33
C GLN A 155 -12.84 21.34 3.57
N MET A 156 -12.22 20.34 4.22
CA MET A 156 -12.01 19.02 3.63
C MET A 156 -13.34 18.32 3.30
N GLU A 157 -14.28 18.32 4.22
CA GLU A 157 -15.61 17.74 4.00
C GLU A 157 -16.31 18.38 2.79
N ASN A 158 -16.29 19.70 2.69
CA ASN A 158 -16.85 20.44 1.58
C ASN A 158 -16.13 20.09 0.25
N ALA A 159 -14.80 19.99 0.25
CA ALA A 159 -14.01 19.65 -0.91
C ALA A 159 -14.26 18.20 -1.38
N PHE A 160 -14.36 17.25 -0.45
CA PHE A 160 -14.66 15.85 -0.76
C PHE A 160 -16.09 15.71 -1.29
N GLY A 161 -17.06 16.39 -0.67
CA GLY A 161 -18.44 16.42 -1.11
C GLY A 161 -18.59 17.02 -2.53
N TYR A 162 -17.90 18.14 -2.78
CA TYR A 162 -17.88 18.77 -4.11
C TYR A 162 -17.24 17.82 -5.16
N THR A 163 -16.12 17.20 -4.85
CA THR A 163 -15.43 16.26 -5.75
C THR A 163 -16.30 15.03 -6.04
N CYS A 164 -16.93 14.46 -5.02
CA CYS A 164 -17.89 13.37 -5.17
C CYS A 164 -19.04 13.78 -6.10
N ARG A 165 -19.65 14.92 -5.83
CA ARG A 165 -20.78 15.41 -6.61
C ARG A 165 -20.43 15.70 -8.07
N SER A 166 -19.23 16.21 -8.33
CA SER A 166 -18.78 16.59 -9.68
C SER A 166 -18.29 15.43 -10.55
N THR A 167 -17.93 14.29 -9.93
CA THR A 167 -17.37 13.12 -10.64
C THR A 167 -18.38 12.00 -10.85
N TRP A 168 -18.94 11.43 -9.77
CA TRP A 168 -19.91 10.32 -9.85
C TRP A 168 -21.25 10.60 -9.18
N SER A 169 -21.46 11.83 -8.70
CA SER A 169 -22.70 12.33 -8.09
C SER A 169 -23.00 11.73 -6.71
N ASN A 170 -23.02 10.43 -6.56
CA ASN A 170 -23.23 9.74 -5.30
C ASN A 170 -22.63 8.33 -5.36
N CYS A 171 -22.40 7.72 -4.20
CA CYS A 171 -21.86 6.38 -4.07
C CYS A 171 -22.89 5.30 -4.41
N ASN A 172 -22.44 4.06 -4.62
CA ASN A 172 -23.30 2.90 -4.76
C ASN A 172 -24.03 2.62 -3.43
N HIS A 173 -25.30 3.00 -3.35
CA HIS A 173 -26.09 2.90 -2.14
C HIS A 173 -26.28 1.44 -1.68
N HIS A 174 -26.55 0.51 -2.59
CA HIS A 174 -26.75 -0.91 -2.25
C HIS A 174 -25.47 -1.53 -1.64
N GLY A 175 -24.31 -1.19 -2.21
CA GLY A 175 -23.04 -1.64 -1.65
C GLY A 175 -22.75 -1.03 -0.28
N GLN A 176 -23.09 0.24 -0.07
CA GLN A 176 -22.98 0.87 1.25
C GLN A 176 -23.87 0.19 2.28
N LEU A 177 -25.13 -0.08 1.95
CA LEU A 177 -26.04 -0.79 2.84
C LEU A 177 -25.51 -2.18 3.19
N ALA A 178 -25.02 -2.94 2.21
CA ALA A 178 -24.45 -4.27 2.45
C ALA A 178 -23.25 -4.21 3.40
N VAL A 179 -22.33 -3.26 3.21
CA VAL A 179 -21.17 -3.08 4.12
C VAL A 179 -21.63 -2.62 5.49
N THR A 180 -22.61 -1.71 5.57
CA THR A 180 -23.16 -1.25 6.85
C THR A 180 -23.76 -2.41 7.62
N GLU A 181 -24.58 -3.24 6.99
CA GLU A 181 -25.18 -4.42 7.60
C GLU A 181 -24.13 -5.39 8.14
N MET A 182 -23.10 -5.70 7.32
CA MET A 182 -21.96 -6.53 7.72
C MET A 182 -21.13 -5.97 8.88
N LEU A 183 -21.21 -4.67 9.15
CA LEU A 183 -20.50 -4.01 10.25
C LEU A 183 -21.35 -3.83 11.51
N THR A 184 -22.68 -3.71 11.36
CA THR A 184 -23.59 -3.31 12.46
C THR A 184 -24.48 -4.43 12.95
N ASP A 185 -24.79 -5.44 12.14
CA ASP A 185 -25.45 -6.65 12.58
C ASP A 185 -24.42 -7.58 13.25
N GLY A 186 -24.67 -7.95 14.52
CA GLY A 186 -23.69 -8.70 15.32
C GLY A 186 -23.38 -10.09 14.75
N GLU A 187 -24.38 -10.81 14.25
CA GLU A 187 -24.20 -12.16 13.68
C GLU A 187 -23.43 -12.10 12.35
N LEU A 188 -23.77 -11.15 11.48
CA LEU A 188 -23.06 -10.94 10.23
C LEU A 188 -21.62 -10.46 10.46
N ALA A 189 -21.39 -9.57 11.41
CA ALA A 189 -20.06 -9.08 11.75
C ALA A 189 -19.14 -10.21 12.24
N GLU A 190 -19.65 -11.11 13.10
CA GLU A 190 -18.93 -12.29 13.56
C GLU A 190 -18.61 -13.26 12.40
N ARG A 191 -19.58 -13.51 11.50
CA ARG A 191 -19.34 -14.32 10.29
C ARG A 191 -18.27 -13.74 9.40
N VAL A 192 -18.36 -12.45 9.08
CA VAL A 192 -17.38 -11.75 8.25
C VAL A 192 -15.99 -11.81 8.89
N ALA A 193 -15.88 -11.61 10.21
CA ALA A 193 -14.61 -11.71 10.93
C ALA A 193 -14.03 -13.14 10.86
N SER A 194 -14.87 -14.16 11.03
CA SER A 194 -14.48 -15.57 10.94
C SER A 194 -14.01 -15.96 9.54
N GLU A 195 -14.76 -15.60 8.49
CA GLU A 195 -14.42 -15.89 7.10
C GLU A 195 -13.14 -15.16 6.68
N ARG A 196 -12.96 -13.90 7.07
CA ARG A 196 -11.73 -13.14 6.84
C ARG A 196 -10.54 -13.77 7.58
N GLY A 197 -10.70 -14.17 8.83
CA GLY A 197 -9.67 -14.89 9.58
C GLY A 197 -9.21 -16.18 8.89
N ALA A 198 -10.13 -16.91 8.24
CA ALA A 198 -9.78 -18.08 7.43
C ALA A 198 -8.95 -17.69 6.18
N MET A 199 -9.29 -16.58 5.51
CA MET A 199 -8.53 -16.07 4.37
C MET A 199 -7.14 -15.56 4.79
N GLU A 200 -7.03 -14.89 5.93
CA GLU A 200 -5.75 -14.47 6.51
C GLU A 200 -4.85 -15.67 6.85
N ALA A 201 -5.42 -16.71 7.44
CA ALA A 201 -4.68 -17.94 7.76
C ALA A 201 -4.15 -18.63 6.49
N LEU A 202 -4.99 -18.73 5.45
CA LEU A 202 -4.59 -19.28 4.17
C LEU A 202 -3.48 -18.44 3.50
N LEU A 203 -3.59 -17.13 3.55
CA LEU A 203 -2.58 -16.23 3.00
C LEU A 203 -1.26 -16.35 3.78
N ARG A 204 -1.31 -16.41 5.10
CA ARG A 204 -0.14 -16.59 5.95
C ARG A 204 0.61 -17.89 5.65
N GLU A 205 -0.11 -19.02 5.48
CA GLU A 205 0.49 -20.30 5.06
C GLU A 205 1.30 -20.14 3.75
N ARG A 206 0.76 -19.43 2.78
CA ARG A 206 1.41 -19.17 1.49
C ARG A 206 2.64 -18.29 1.63
N ILE A 207 2.54 -17.24 2.45
CA ILE A 207 3.65 -16.31 2.73
C ILE A 207 4.78 -17.03 3.45
N GLU A 208 4.48 -17.82 4.47
CA GLU A 208 5.46 -18.61 5.19
C GLU A 208 6.16 -19.62 4.28
N ALA A 209 5.41 -20.29 3.39
CA ALA A 209 5.97 -21.17 2.39
C ALA A 209 6.90 -20.40 1.43
N PHE A 210 6.45 -19.26 0.91
CA PHE A 210 7.25 -18.41 0.03
C PHE A 210 8.53 -17.95 0.70
N ASN A 211 8.46 -17.38 1.90
CA ASN A 211 9.63 -16.86 2.60
C ASN A 211 10.67 -17.95 2.88
N ARG A 212 10.26 -19.18 3.26
CA ARG A 212 11.19 -20.29 3.45
C ARG A 212 11.92 -20.65 2.16
N HIS A 213 11.21 -20.77 1.04
CA HIS A 213 11.82 -21.14 -0.24
C HIS A 213 12.62 -20.00 -0.85
N ALA A 214 12.12 -18.77 -0.79
CA ALA A 214 12.81 -17.58 -1.31
C ALA A 214 14.12 -17.33 -0.56
N HIS A 215 14.13 -17.49 0.78
CA HIS A 215 15.36 -17.38 1.58
C HIS A 215 16.37 -18.49 1.23
N ALA A 216 15.91 -19.72 1.03
CA ALA A 216 16.78 -20.84 0.64
C ALA A 216 17.40 -20.66 -0.77
N ALA A 217 16.71 -19.94 -1.66
CA ALA A 217 17.15 -19.59 -3.01
C ALA A 217 17.87 -18.22 -3.10
N ASP A 218 18.09 -17.55 -1.98
CA ASP A 218 18.70 -16.21 -1.89
C ASP A 218 18.03 -15.19 -2.82
N LEU A 219 16.69 -15.26 -2.95
CA LEU A 219 15.95 -14.32 -3.78
C LEU A 219 15.94 -12.91 -3.17
N PRO A 220 16.24 -11.88 -3.96
CA PRO A 220 16.26 -10.49 -3.48
C PRO A 220 14.83 -9.97 -3.27
N THR A 221 14.34 -10.08 -2.04
CA THR A 221 13.00 -9.62 -1.62
C THR A 221 13.09 -8.64 -0.47
N PRO A 222 12.16 -7.70 -0.35
CA PRO A 222 12.03 -6.91 0.87
C PRO A 222 11.48 -7.78 2.01
N ARG A 223 11.47 -7.25 3.23
CA ARG A 223 10.71 -7.85 4.34
C ARG A 223 9.25 -8.03 3.94
N TYR A 224 8.76 -9.27 4.00
CA TYR A 224 7.41 -9.62 3.58
C TYR A 224 6.73 -10.55 4.59
N ASP A 225 5.85 -10.00 5.40
CA ASP A 225 5.19 -10.71 6.50
C ASP A 225 3.68 -10.87 6.27
N ALA A 226 3.09 -10.05 5.39
CA ALA A 226 1.65 -9.99 5.18
C ALA A 226 1.31 -9.36 3.81
N GLY A 227 0.06 -9.46 3.40
CA GLY A 227 -0.43 -8.84 2.16
C GLY A 227 -0.45 -9.76 0.95
N PHE A 228 -1.02 -9.26 -0.13
CA PHE A 228 -1.36 -10.05 -1.32
C PHE A 228 -0.18 -10.25 -2.27
N PHE A 229 0.79 -9.35 -2.24
CA PHE A 229 1.87 -9.26 -3.22
C PHE A 229 3.23 -9.23 -2.54
N VAL A 230 4.24 -9.66 -3.27
CA VAL A 230 5.65 -9.42 -2.94
C VAL A 230 6.39 -9.02 -4.20
N ALA A 231 7.33 -8.09 -4.10
CA ALA A 231 8.28 -7.80 -5.16
C ALA A 231 9.51 -8.70 -5.01
N VAL A 232 10.00 -9.22 -6.14
CA VAL A 232 11.33 -9.84 -6.24
C VAL A 232 12.15 -8.92 -7.13
N PHE A 233 13.24 -8.35 -6.58
CA PHE A 233 14.05 -7.38 -7.30
C PHE A 233 14.81 -8.03 -8.47
N SER A 234 15.05 -7.27 -9.53
CA SER A 234 15.71 -7.75 -10.73
C SER A 234 16.32 -6.59 -11.50
N ASP A 235 17.50 -6.80 -12.08
CA ASP A 235 18.19 -5.81 -12.91
C ASP A 235 17.47 -5.61 -14.26
N ASP A 236 16.80 -6.66 -14.78
CA ASP A 236 15.94 -6.61 -15.97
C ASP A 236 14.63 -7.37 -15.70
N GLU A 237 13.62 -6.66 -15.24
CA GLU A 237 12.31 -7.22 -14.91
C GLU A 237 11.56 -7.79 -16.12
N GLN A 238 11.82 -7.25 -17.33
CA GLN A 238 11.16 -7.74 -18.54
C GLN A 238 11.74 -9.10 -18.94
N ARG A 239 13.04 -9.24 -18.86
CA ARG A 239 13.74 -10.50 -19.16
C ARG A 239 13.45 -11.56 -18.11
N THR A 240 13.41 -11.18 -16.84
CA THR A 240 12.97 -12.03 -15.73
C THR A 240 11.57 -12.56 -15.98
N ALA A 241 10.61 -11.68 -16.25
CA ALA A 241 9.23 -12.08 -16.51
C ALA A 241 9.07 -12.94 -17.79
N ALA A 242 9.87 -12.68 -18.83
CA ALA A 242 9.89 -13.48 -20.04
C ALA A 242 10.39 -14.91 -19.74
N LYS A 243 11.51 -15.04 -19.03
CA LYS A 243 12.03 -16.35 -18.63
C LYS A 243 11.07 -17.14 -17.76
N MET A 244 10.40 -16.48 -16.80
CA MET A 244 9.38 -17.13 -15.98
C MET A 244 8.20 -17.62 -16.81
N ARG A 245 7.78 -16.84 -17.82
CA ARG A 245 6.69 -17.22 -18.74
C ARG A 245 7.03 -18.48 -19.54
N ASP A 246 8.29 -18.61 -19.99
CA ASP A 246 8.77 -19.82 -20.67
C ASP A 246 8.67 -21.06 -19.76
N LEU A 247 8.74 -20.87 -18.44
CA LEU A 247 8.56 -21.91 -17.42
C LEU A 247 7.10 -22.08 -16.98
N GLY A 248 6.16 -21.37 -17.63
CA GLY A 248 4.73 -21.44 -17.34
C GLY A 248 4.33 -20.72 -16.04
N VAL A 249 5.14 -19.75 -15.57
CA VAL A 249 4.85 -18.91 -14.41
C VAL A 249 4.71 -17.45 -14.85
N TYR A 250 3.61 -16.82 -14.47
CA TYR A 250 3.24 -15.49 -14.94
C TYR A 250 3.31 -14.50 -13.79
N THR A 251 4.16 -13.50 -13.92
CA THR A 251 4.34 -12.38 -12.98
C THR A 251 4.14 -11.06 -13.68
N VAL A 252 4.01 -9.99 -12.92
CA VAL A 252 3.87 -8.64 -13.46
C VAL A 252 5.21 -7.92 -13.35
N PRO A 253 5.90 -7.61 -14.46
CA PRO A 253 7.09 -6.77 -14.41
C PRO A 253 6.71 -5.36 -13.97
N ILE A 254 7.50 -4.81 -13.06
CA ILE A 254 7.44 -3.44 -12.56
C ILE A 254 8.86 -2.90 -12.56
N PRO A 255 9.10 -1.60 -12.66
CA PRO A 255 10.46 -1.06 -12.70
C PRO A 255 11.33 -1.60 -11.54
N GLY A 256 12.44 -2.29 -11.90
CA GLY A 256 13.39 -2.87 -10.95
C GLY A 256 12.96 -4.15 -10.22
N ALA A 257 11.79 -4.74 -10.56
CA ALA A 257 11.32 -5.96 -9.91
C ALA A 257 10.25 -6.71 -10.73
N VAL A 258 9.92 -7.92 -10.30
CA VAL A 258 8.69 -8.60 -10.70
C VAL A 258 7.76 -8.73 -9.50
N ARG A 259 6.48 -8.37 -9.69
CA ARG A 259 5.45 -8.53 -8.66
C ARG A 259 4.82 -9.91 -8.72
N VAL A 260 4.83 -10.60 -7.60
CA VAL A 260 4.23 -11.91 -7.39
C VAL A 260 2.93 -11.78 -6.60
N ALA A 261 1.87 -12.49 -7.00
CA ALA A 261 0.57 -12.48 -6.32
C ALA A 261 0.40 -13.76 -5.47
N LEU A 262 0.80 -13.71 -4.20
CA LEU A 262 0.67 -14.86 -3.28
C LEU A 262 -0.79 -15.16 -2.94
N CYS A 263 -1.66 -14.15 -3.01
CA CYS A 263 -3.10 -14.33 -2.79
C CYS A 263 -3.75 -15.32 -3.77
N SER A 264 -3.15 -15.54 -4.95
CA SER A 264 -3.65 -16.47 -5.97
C SER A 264 -2.77 -17.71 -6.17
N THR A 265 -1.67 -17.83 -5.40
CA THR A 265 -0.70 -18.95 -5.53
C THR A 265 -0.94 -19.97 -4.41
N PRO A 266 -1.40 -21.19 -4.71
CA PRO A 266 -1.53 -22.25 -3.69
C PRO A 266 -0.17 -22.55 -3.03
N ALA A 267 -0.15 -22.87 -1.74
CA ALA A 267 1.09 -23.19 -1.00
C ALA A 267 1.89 -24.32 -1.68
N ALA A 268 1.20 -25.33 -2.21
CA ALA A 268 1.82 -26.44 -2.93
C ALA A 268 2.53 -26.01 -4.25
N ALA A 269 2.16 -24.87 -4.83
CA ALA A 269 2.77 -24.35 -6.06
C ALA A 269 3.98 -23.42 -5.78
N VAL A 270 4.19 -23.04 -4.52
CA VAL A 270 5.27 -22.10 -4.11
C VAL A 270 6.66 -22.61 -4.49
N PRO A 271 7.04 -23.89 -4.30
CA PRO A 271 8.37 -24.36 -4.72
C PRO A 271 8.63 -24.10 -6.21
N ARG A 272 7.70 -24.47 -7.08
CA ARG A 272 7.80 -24.24 -8.54
C ARG A 272 7.87 -22.72 -8.86
N LEU A 273 7.11 -21.91 -8.16
CA LEU A 273 7.16 -20.45 -8.30
C LEU A 273 8.56 -19.93 -7.99
N VAL A 274 9.16 -20.38 -6.89
CA VAL A 274 10.51 -19.93 -6.46
C VAL A 274 11.58 -20.41 -7.43
N GLU A 275 11.54 -21.65 -7.90
CA GLU A 275 12.43 -22.16 -8.94
C GLU A 275 12.38 -21.30 -10.23
N ALA A 276 11.18 -20.91 -10.64
CA ALA A 276 11.00 -20.04 -11.81
C ALA A 276 11.50 -18.62 -11.57
N LEU A 277 11.33 -18.08 -10.35
CA LEU A 277 11.89 -16.77 -9.94
C LEU A 277 13.41 -16.80 -9.95
N GLU A 278 14.03 -17.80 -9.38
CA GLU A 278 15.50 -17.98 -9.37
C GLU A 278 16.05 -17.99 -10.81
N ALA A 279 15.47 -18.82 -11.68
CA ALA A 279 15.86 -18.87 -13.10
C ALA A 279 15.61 -17.55 -13.82
N GLY A 280 14.52 -16.85 -13.47
CA GLY A 280 14.17 -15.56 -14.03
C GLY A 280 15.14 -14.46 -13.63
N VAL A 281 15.42 -14.31 -12.33
CA VAL A 281 16.36 -13.32 -11.79
C VAL A 281 17.76 -13.54 -12.35
N ALA A 282 18.23 -14.79 -12.40
CA ALA A 282 19.51 -15.13 -13.01
C ALA A 282 19.58 -14.74 -14.51
N ALA A 283 18.48 -14.88 -15.24
CA ALA A 283 18.40 -14.42 -16.63
C ALA A 283 18.37 -12.90 -16.76
N GLY A 284 17.79 -12.18 -15.80
CA GLY A 284 17.73 -10.72 -15.76
C GLY A 284 19.08 -10.08 -15.40
N ALA A 285 19.96 -10.77 -14.70
CA ALA A 285 21.30 -10.29 -14.30
C ALA A 285 22.35 -10.37 -15.42
N THR A 286 22.05 -11.01 -16.55
CA THR A 286 22.95 -11.18 -17.74
C THR A 286 22.55 -10.29 -18.90
#